data_412ab817286d082fcac2096e42783a32
#
_entry.id   412ab817286d082fcac2096e42783a32
#
_cell.length_a   1.000
_cell.length_b   1.000
_cell.length_c   1.000
_cell.angle_alpha   90.00
_cell.angle_beta   90.00
_cell.angle_gamma   90.00
#
_symmetry.space_group_name_H-M   'P 1'
#
loop_
_entity.id
_entity.type
_entity.pdbx_description
1 polymer ?
#
loop_
_entity_poly.entity_id
_entity_poly.type
_entity_poly.pdbx_seq_one_letter_code
_entity_poly.pdbx_strand_id
1 'polypeptide(L)'
;MLRNFKMVSHVVFGRGCFDQLDDILAEKRQGRDSFMLFLVDHVFSQSALRDRIPLRSKDQLIWVNVDDEPKTAFVNELTRKAKDFSDRLPNGVIGIGGGSTMDLAKAVSIMLTNSGSSADYQGWDLVKNPAVYHVGIPTLSGTGAEVSHTTVLNGPEKKLGINSDCTVFDQILLDPELTTGAPAQQRFYTGMDCYIHCVESLNGTYLNAFASSYGEKAIELCREAFFDGSPDRDDKLMMASYFGGMSIAYSQVGICHALSYGLSFVLGIHHGIGNCIAFDCLDEYYPEGVREFRSMMEKHAIKPPQNVLAGIDSEKLETMIDIALVLEPLWENALGPEWKRIITREKIKELYLRM
;
A
#
# COMPACT_ATOMS: atom_id res chain seq x y z
N MET A 1 -2.86 -2.56 -22.56
CA MET A 1 -2.12 -1.27 -22.58
C MET A 1 -0.64 -1.57 -22.42
N LEU A 2 0.22 -0.99 -23.29
CA LEU A 2 1.66 -1.10 -23.09
C LEU A 2 2.07 -0.04 -22.07
N ARG A 3 2.63 -0.44 -20.95
CA ARG A 3 3.11 0.46 -19.91
C ARG A 3 4.63 0.32 -19.79
N ASN A 4 5.31 1.44 -19.61
CA ASN A 4 6.70 1.49 -19.21
C ASN A 4 6.74 1.73 -17.70
N PHE A 5 7.37 0.84 -16.96
CA PHE A 5 7.39 0.92 -15.51
C PHE A 5 8.81 1.15 -15.00
N LYS A 6 8.97 2.16 -14.16
CA LYS A 6 10.14 2.27 -13.30
C LYS A 6 10.05 1.22 -12.19
N MET A 7 11.14 0.52 -11.98
CA MET A 7 11.30 -0.38 -10.84
C MET A 7 12.17 0.28 -9.78
N VAL A 8 12.05 -0.19 -8.53
CA VAL A 8 12.97 0.21 -7.45
C VAL A 8 14.39 -0.11 -7.88
N SER A 9 15.27 0.89 -7.83
CA SER A 9 16.63 0.76 -8.36
C SER A 9 17.52 -0.12 -7.48
N HIS A 10 17.31 -0.08 -6.17
CA HIS A 10 18.13 -0.81 -5.20
C HIS A 10 17.25 -1.47 -4.15
N VAL A 11 17.43 -2.75 -3.95
CA VAL A 11 16.71 -3.56 -2.95
C VAL A 11 17.73 -4.27 -2.06
N VAL A 12 17.59 -4.09 -0.76
CA VAL A 12 18.30 -4.90 0.24
C VAL A 12 17.27 -5.75 0.95
N PHE A 13 17.54 -7.05 1.06
CA PHE A 13 16.67 -7.99 1.75
C PHE A 13 17.48 -8.88 2.71
N GLY A 14 16.97 -9.03 3.91
CA GLY A 14 17.48 -9.97 4.91
C GLY A 14 17.36 -9.43 6.33
N ARG A 15 17.34 -10.36 7.29
CA ARG A 15 17.24 -10.03 8.71
C ARG A 15 18.41 -9.17 9.16
N GLY A 16 18.13 -8.07 9.86
CA GLY A 16 19.13 -7.11 10.33
C GLY A 16 19.62 -6.15 9.25
N CYS A 17 19.11 -6.20 8.01
CA CYS A 17 19.59 -5.30 6.95
C CYS A 17 19.27 -3.82 7.23
N PHE A 18 18.35 -3.53 8.15
CA PHE A 18 18.07 -2.16 8.59
C PHE A 18 19.34 -1.44 9.11
N ASP A 19 20.27 -2.16 9.71
CA ASP A 19 21.51 -1.57 10.25
C ASP A 19 22.45 -1.05 9.15
N GLN A 20 22.21 -1.39 7.87
CA GLN A 20 22.95 -0.82 6.73
C GLN A 20 22.42 0.57 6.30
N LEU A 21 21.35 1.09 6.93
CA LEU A 21 20.72 2.33 6.50
C LEU A 21 21.66 3.54 6.52
N ASP A 22 22.54 3.68 7.52
CA ASP A 22 23.49 4.80 7.57
C ASP A 22 24.48 4.75 6.40
N ASP A 23 25.00 3.58 6.06
CA ASP A 23 25.90 3.37 4.92
C ASP A 23 25.19 3.68 3.59
N ILE A 24 23.95 3.22 3.42
CA ILE A 24 23.13 3.50 2.23
C ILE A 24 22.92 5.01 2.05
N LEU A 25 22.66 5.72 3.14
CA LEU A 25 22.43 7.16 3.10
C LEU A 25 23.72 7.98 2.98
N ALA A 26 24.91 7.39 3.18
CA ALA A 26 26.18 8.11 3.26
C ALA A 26 26.46 8.97 2.02
N GLU A 27 26.19 8.44 0.81
CA GLU A 27 26.39 9.21 -0.43
C GLU A 27 25.46 10.42 -0.55
N LYS A 28 24.24 10.32 -0.06
CA LYS A 28 23.24 11.40 -0.09
C LYS A 28 23.46 12.42 1.02
N ARG A 29 24.21 12.06 2.05
CA ARG A 29 24.59 12.94 3.18
C ARG A 29 25.85 13.77 2.92
N GLN A 30 26.33 13.82 1.68
CA GLN A 30 27.47 14.65 1.31
C GLN A 30 27.09 16.13 1.24
N GLY A 31 27.95 16.98 1.77
CA GLY A 31 27.74 18.42 1.82
C GLY A 31 27.50 18.97 3.23
N ARG A 32 27.98 20.22 3.45
CA ARG A 32 27.99 20.85 4.78
C ARG A 32 26.58 21.02 5.39
N ASP A 33 25.56 21.20 4.55
CA ASP A 33 24.19 21.50 4.96
C ASP A 33 23.18 20.44 4.47
N SER A 34 23.66 19.22 4.18
CA SER A 34 22.79 18.10 3.85
C SER A 34 22.04 17.60 5.07
N PHE A 35 20.76 17.24 4.88
CA PHE A 35 19.96 16.60 5.91
C PHE A 35 18.98 15.60 5.28
N MET A 36 18.51 14.64 6.08
CA MET A 36 17.49 13.69 5.72
C MET A 36 16.20 13.98 6.48
N LEU A 37 15.06 13.73 5.83
CA LEU A 37 13.75 13.74 6.46
C LEU A 37 13.33 12.30 6.74
N PHE A 38 13.13 11.95 8.00
CA PHE A 38 12.60 10.67 8.42
C PHE A 38 11.12 10.82 8.77
N LEU A 39 10.27 10.08 8.07
CA LEU A 39 8.84 9.92 8.37
C LEU A 39 8.67 8.52 8.96
N VAL A 40 8.44 8.44 10.25
CA VAL A 40 8.42 7.18 10.99
C VAL A 40 7.06 7.01 11.64
N ASP A 41 6.47 5.83 11.49
CA ASP A 41 5.21 5.51 12.15
C ASP A 41 5.34 5.72 13.67
N HIS A 42 4.40 6.45 14.23
CA HIS A 42 4.42 6.88 15.64
C HIS A 42 4.43 5.71 16.63
N VAL A 43 3.97 4.53 16.24
CA VAL A 43 4.01 3.31 17.09
C VAL A 43 5.42 2.95 17.51
N PHE A 44 6.44 3.36 16.74
CA PHE A 44 7.84 3.12 17.05
C PHE A 44 8.48 4.17 17.96
N SER A 45 7.76 5.24 18.31
CA SER A 45 8.31 6.33 19.12
C SER A 45 8.82 5.93 20.50
N GLN A 46 8.32 4.81 21.03
CA GLN A 46 8.74 4.24 22.32
C GLN A 46 9.33 2.82 22.17
N SER A 47 9.66 2.38 20.95
CA SER A 47 10.23 1.07 20.69
C SER A 47 11.75 1.11 20.56
N ALA A 48 12.39 -0.05 20.64
CA ALA A 48 13.83 -0.19 20.41
C ALA A 48 14.26 0.23 18.99
N LEU A 49 13.36 0.23 18.01
CA LEU A 49 13.64 0.69 16.66
C LEU A 49 14.03 2.18 16.64
N ARG A 50 13.44 2.99 17.52
CA ARG A 50 13.79 4.41 17.63
C ARG A 50 15.28 4.64 17.76
N ASP A 51 15.96 3.87 18.62
CA ASP A 51 17.36 4.03 18.93
C ASP A 51 18.29 3.49 17.82
N ARG A 52 17.72 2.69 16.91
CA ARG A 52 18.43 2.16 15.73
C ARG A 52 18.34 3.09 14.51
N ILE A 53 17.47 4.11 14.52
CA ILE A 53 17.36 5.05 13.39
C ILE A 53 18.65 5.89 13.35
N PRO A 54 19.40 5.90 12.24
CA PRO A 54 20.72 6.55 12.17
C PRO A 54 20.58 8.07 11.94
N LEU A 55 19.99 8.76 12.93
CA LEU A 55 19.80 10.21 12.89
C LEU A 55 21.11 10.95 13.10
N ARG A 56 21.37 11.96 12.27
CA ARG A 56 22.44 12.94 12.47
C ARG A 56 21.86 14.26 12.98
N SER A 57 22.70 15.11 13.56
CA SER A 57 22.28 16.33 14.26
C SER A 57 21.47 17.32 13.40
N LYS A 58 21.58 17.25 12.09
CA LYS A 58 20.84 18.09 11.15
C LYS A 58 19.59 17.41 10.57
N ASP A 59 19.42 16.11 10.76
CA ASP A 59 18.30 15.36 10.23
C ASP A 59 16.99 15.77 10.93
N GLN A 60 15.90 15.74 10.17
CA GLN A 60 14.56 15.96 10.69
C GLN A 60 13.87 14.61 10.88
N LEU A 61 13.35 14.36 12.08
CA LEU A 61 12.48 13.21 12.36
C LEU A 61 11.06 13.69 12.65
N ILE A 62 10.10 13.14 11.95
CA ILE A 62 8.68 13.36 12.19
C ILE A 62 8.00 12.01 12.44
N TRP A 63 7.45 11.85 13.65
CA TRP A 63 6.55 10.74 13.95
C TRP A 63 5.20 11.00 13.28
N VAL A 64 4.80 10.09 12.37
CA VAL A 64 3.54 10.21 11.65
C VAL A 64 2.47 9.32 12.28
N ASN A 65 1.32 9.89 12.55
CA ASN A 65 0.14 9.11 12.94
C ASN A 65 -0.56 8.60 11.68
N VAL A 66 -0.64 7.29 11.55
CA VAL A 66 -1.27 6.56 10.44
C VAL A 66 -2.38 5.63 10.93
N ASP A 67 -2.97 5.91 12.10
CA ASP A 67 -4.14 5.20 12.61
C ASP A 67 -5.34 5.36 11.67
N ASP A 68 -5.42 6.50 10.98
CA ASP A 68 -6.33 6.70 9.85
C ASP A 68 -5.59 6.47 8.52
N GLU A 69 -6.34 6.19 7.47
CA GLU A 69 -5.84 6.18 6.09
C GLU A 69 -5.16 7.51 5.71
N PRO A 70 -4.06 7.52 4.97
CA PRO A 70 -3.30 8.73 4.68
C PRO A 70 -4.12 9.72 3.84
N LYS A 71 -4.13 11.00 4.28
CA LYS A 71 -4.92 12.06 3.66
C LYS A 71 -4.02 13.05 2.92
N THR A 72 -4.51 13.57 1.80
CA THR A 72 -3.79 14.62 1.03
C THR A 72 -3.51 15.86 1.88
N ALA A 73 -4.43 16.25 2.78
CA ALA A 73 -4.21 17.35 3.71
C ALA A 73 -3.01 17.11 4.64
N PHE A 74 -2.82 15.86 5.11
CA PHE A 74 -1.68 15.51 5.97
C PHE A 74 -0.36 15.50 5.20
N VAL A 75 -0.36 15.04 3.94
CA VAL A 75 0.82 15.17 3.05
C VAL A 75 1.21 16.64 2.89
N ASN A 76 0.25 17.53 2.65
CA ASN A 76 0.50 18.97 2.50
C ASN A 76 1.08 19.56 3.79
N GLU A 77 0.57 19.16 4.97
CA GLU A 77 1.10 19.57 6.27
C GLU A 77 2.55 19.10 6.47
N LEU A 78 2.83 17.81 6.22
CA LEU A 78 4.19 17.24 6.36
C LEU A 78 5.17 17.93 5.40
N THR A 79 4.74 18.19 4.16
CA THR A 79 5.55 18.91 3.17
C THR A 79 5.90 20.33 3.64
N ARG A 80 4.91 21.03 4.20
CA ARG A 80 5.14 22.37 4.78
C ARG A 80 6.12 22.29 5.95
N LYS A 81 5.93 21.37 6.90
CA LYS A 81 6.85 21.17 8.03
C LYS A 81 8.29 20.89 7.57
N ALA A 82 8.45 20.13 6.49
CA ALA A 82 9.77 19.86 5.92
C ALA A 82 10.40 21.10 5.29
N LYS A 83 9.61 21.91 4.57
CA LYS A 83 10.08 23.18 3.98
C LYS A 83 10.38 24.26 5.03
N ASP A 84 9.62 24.31 6.11
CA ASP A 84 9.82 25.28 7.21
C ASP A 84 11.03 24.91 8.08
N PHE A 85 11.53 23.67 8.02
CA PHE A 85 12.66 23.20 8.81
C PHE A 85 14.02 23.77 8.34
N SER A 86 14.18 23.99 7.04
CA SER A 86 15.42 24.48 6.44
C SER A 86 15.14 25.24 5.14
N ASP A 87 15.99 26.23 4.83
CA ASP A 87 15.98 26.93 3.54
C ASP A 87 16.31 26.03 2.33
N ARG A 88 16.70 24.78 2.59
CA ARG A 88 17.02 23.77 1.57
C ARG A 88 16.07 22.60 1.67
N LEU A 89 15.87 21.92 0.55
CA LEU A 89 15.17 20.64 0.54
C LEU A 89 16.03 19.54 1.19
N PRO A 90 15.41 18.53 1.83
CA PRO A 90 16.14 17.36 2.30
C PRO A 90 16.83 16.64 1.13
N ASN A 91 17.98 16.05 1.39
CA ASN A 91 18.70 15.24 0.40
C ASN A 91 18.03 13.88 0.19
N GLY A 92 17.15 13.48 1.10
CA GLY A 92 16.33 12.27 0.99
C GLY A 92 15.18 12.26 1.98
N VAL A 93 14.12 11.53 1.63
CA VAL A 93 12.97 11.23 2.47
C VAL A 93 12.96 9.73 2.78
N ILE A 94 12.97 9.38 4.06
CA ILE A 94 12.99 7.99 4.51
C ILE A 94 11.66 7.67 5.20
N GLY A 95 10.90 6.72 4.64
CA GLY A 95 9.68 6.21 5.24
C GLY A 95 9.95 4.91 6.00
N ILE A 96 9.60 4.86 7.29
CA ILE A 96 9.71 3.65 8.13
C ILE A 96 8.35 3.37 8.75
N GLY A 97 7.68 2.31 8.30
CA GLY A 97 6.32 1.98 8.75
C GLY A 97 5.58 1.04 7.82
N GLY A 98 4.29 0.92 7.99
CA GLY A 98 3.41 0.16 7.09
C GLY A 98 3.12 0.88 5.76
N GLY A 99 2.20 0.33 4.96
CA GLY A 99 1.82 0.88 3.65
C GLY A 99 1.46 2.36 3.68
N SER A 100 0.70 2.80 4.68
CA SER A 100 0.32 4.22 4.85
C SER A 100 1.54 5.14 5.03
N THR A 101 2.56 4.69 5.77
CA THR A 101 3.81 5.45 5.94
C THR A 101 4.61 5.48 4.64
N MET A 102 4.63 4.36 3.89
CA MET A 102 5.24 4.32 2.55
C MET A 102 4.57 5.33 1.63
N ASP A 103 3.24 5.38 1.62
CA ASP A 103 2.46 6.32 0.82
C ASP A 103 2.74 7.78 1.21
N LEU A 104 2.81 8.09 2.50
CA LEU A 104 3.20 9.43 2.96
C LEU A 104 4.61 9.82 2.51
N ALA A 105 5.58 8.91 2.62
CA ALA A 105 6.96 9.19 2.22
C ALA A 105 7.09 9.47 0.73
N LYS A 106 6.42 8.68 -0.12
CA LYS A 106 6.34 8.91 -1.56
C LYS A 106 5.69 10.26 -1.89
N ALA A 107 4.52 10.52 -1.32
CA ALA A 107 3.76 11.74 -1.60
C ALA A 107 4.53 12.99 -1.14
N VAL A 108 5.14 12.97 0.05
CA VAL A 108 5.96 14.09 0.54
C VAL A 108 7.18 14.31 -0.35
N SER A 109 7.88 13.24 -0.76
CA SER A 109 9.05 13.38 -1.65
C SER A 109 8.71 14.05 -2.98
N ILE A 110 7.50 13.79 -3.52
CA ILE A 110 6.96 14.46 -4.71
C ILE A 110 6.62 15.92 -4.41
N MET A 111 5.90 16.19 -3.33
CA MET A 111 5.40 17.53 -3.01
C MET A 111 6.50 18.51 -2.57
N LEU A 112 7.67 18.02 -2.21
CA LEU A 112 8.83 18.88 -1.96
C LEU A 112 9.31 19.60 -3.20
N THR A 113 9.15 19.02 -4.39
CA THR A 113 9.59 19.55 -5.69
C THR A 113 8.45 20.03 -6.58
N ASN A 114 7.21 19.72 -6.22
CA ASN A 114 6.02 20.11 -6.95
C ASN A 114 5.16 21.07 -6.12
N SER A 115 4.52 22.04 -6.79
CA SER A 115 3.70 23.07 -6.15
C SER A 115 2.23 22.67 -6.11
N GLY A 116 1.43 23.34 -5.28
CA GLY A 116 0.00 23.09 -5.12
C GLY A 116 -0.32 22.08 -4.03
N SER A 117 -1.45 21.44 -4.12
CA SER A 117 -1.91 20.40 -3.19
C SER A 117 -1.59 19.02 -3.74
N SER A 118 -1.29 18.05 -2.86
CA SER A 118 -1.14 16.65 -3.27
C SER A 118 -2.43 16.08 -3.87
N ALA A 119 -3.60 16.65 -3.57
CA ALA A 119 -4.86 16.30 -4.22
C ALA A 119 -4.88 16.61 -5.72
N ASP A 120 -4.13 17.62 -6.17
CA ASP A 120 -4.06 18.03 -7.58
C ASP A 120 -3.32 16.98 -8.45
N TYR A 121 -2.58 16.08 -7.82
CA TYR A 121 -1.78 15.04 -8.46
C TYR A 121 -2.44 13.66 -8.43
N GLN A 122 -3.61 13.50 -7.80
CA GLN A 122 -4.34 12.24 -7.80
C GLN A 122 -4.82 11.89 -9.23
N GLY A 123 -4.27 10.83 -9.78
CA GLY A 123 -4.50 10.39 -11.15
C GLY A 123 -3.23 9.79 -11.76
N TRP A 124 -3.14 9.81 -13.08
CA TRP A 124 -2.03 9.23 -13.83
C TRP A 124 -1.14 10.32 -14.44
N ASP A 125 0.17 10.22 -14.20
CA ASP A 125 1.22 11.03 -14.85
C ASP A 125 1.04 12.55 -14.70
N LEU A 126 0.45 12.99 -13.58
CA LEU A 126 0.24 14.41 -13.29
C LEU A 126 1.45 15.08 -12.63
N VAL A 127 2.39 14.28 -12.10
CA VAL A 127 3.61 14.78 -11.45
C VAL A 127 4.53 15.41 -12.51
N LYS A 128 5.01 16.63 -12.25
CA LYS A 128 5.76 17.44 -13.22
C LYS A 128 7.26 17.42 -13.00
N ASN A 129 7.68 17.41 -11.74
CA ASN A 129 9.09 17.44 -11.36
C ASN A 129 9.46 16.13 -10.64
N PRO A 130 10.70 15.64 -10.81
CA PRO A 130 11.18 14.46 -10.09
C PRO A 130 11.03 14.61 -8.58
N ALA A 131 10.73 13.51 -7.90
CA ALA A 131 10.71 13.46 -6.45
C ALA A 131 12.13 13.67 -5.87
N VAL A 132 12.21 14.11 -4.62
CA VAL A 132 13.43 14.00 -3.83
C VAL A 132 13.77 12.52 -3.68
N TYR A 133 15.08 12.17 -3.65
CA TYR A 133 15.51 10.79 -3.36
C TYR A 133 14.74 10.22 -2.16
N HIS A 134 14.23 9.01 -2.28
CA HIS A 134 13.41 8.45 -1.22
C HIS A 134 13.63 6.96 -1.00
N VAL A 135 13.56 6.58 0.27
CA VAL A 135 13.83 5.22 0.75
C VAL A 135 12.60 4.69 1.48
N GLY A 136 12.17 3.47 1.14
CA GLY A 136 11.09 2.77 1.80
C GLY A 136 11.60 1.63 2.69
N ILE A 137 11.11 1.59 3.92
CA ILE A 137 11.43 0.55 4.91
C ILE A 137 10.13 0.05 5.52
N PRO A 138 9.52 -0.99 4.92
CA PRO A 138 8.24 -1.51 5.40
C PRO A 138 8.42 -2.27 6.70
N THR A 139 7.49 -2.06 7.64
CA THR A 139 7.40 -2.78 8.93
C THR A 139 6.16 -3.67 9.02
N LEU A 140 5.41 -3.76 7.93
CA LEU A 140 4.32 -4.70 7.67
C LEU A 140 4.48 -5.23 6.26
N SER A 141 4.03 -6.45 6.03
CA SER A 141 4.13 -7.14 4.74
C SER A 141 2.74 -7.40 4.17
N GLY A 142 2.50 -7.00 2.91
CA GLY A 142 1.26 -7.31 2.21
C GLY A 142 0.82 -6.29 1.18
N THR A 143 0.94 -4.99 1.46
CA THR A 143 0.40 -3.94 0.58
C THR A 143 1.16 -3.78 -0.75
N GLY A 144 2.44 -4.20 -0.80
CA GLY A 144 3.30 -3.94 -1.95
C GLY A 144 3.61 -2.45 -2.19
N ALA A 145 3.26 -1.59 -1.21
CA ALA A 145 3.48 -0.15 -1.34
C ALA A 145 4.96 0.21 -1.52
N GLU A 146 5.86 -0.64 -1.03
CA GLU A 146 7.31 -0.47 -1.16
C GLU A 146 7.81 -0.57 -2.61
N VAL A 147 7.05 -1.21 -3.51
CA VAL A 147 7.46 -1.40 -4.91
C VAL A 147 6.49 -0.78 -5.93
N SER A 148 5.30 -0.38 -5.50
CA SER A 148 4.28 0.15 -6.41
C SER A 148 4.66 1.53 -6.97
N HIS A 149 4.18 1.83 -8.17
CA HIS A 149 4.27 3.15 -8.81
C HIS A 149 3.08 4.05 -8.45
N THR A 150 2.44 3.77 -7.33
CA THR A 150 1.33 4.56 -6.81
C THR A 150 1.53 4.91 -5.34
N THR A 151 0.95 6.01 -4.91
CA THR A 151 0.71 6.33 -3.51
C THR A 151 -0.77 6.63 -3.33
N VAL A 152 -1.47 5.86 -2.50
CA VAL A 152 -2.93 5.93 -2.35
C VAL A 152 -3.29 6.85 -1.20
N LEU A 153 -4.08 7.87 -1.48
CA LEU A 153 -4.43 8.91 -0.52
C LEU A 153 -5.94 9.18 -0.51
N ASN A 154 -6.47 9.43 0.68
CA ASN A 154 -7.80 10.02 0.81
C ASN A 154 -7.72 11.52 0.47
N GLY A 155 -8.26 11.88 -0.69
CA GLY A 155 -8.46 13.27 -1.09
C GLY A 155 -9.73 13.86 -0.48
N PRO A 156 -10.05 15.13 -0.80
CA PRO A 156 -11.27 15.77 -0.30
C PRO A 156 -12.56 15.12 -0.83
N GLU A 157 -12.49 14.54 -2.04
CA GLU A 157 -13.68 13.99 -2.72
C GLU A 157 -13.62 12.47 -2.93
N LYS A 158 -12.42 11.89 -2.96
CA LYS A 158 -12.22 10.48 -3.32
C LYS A 158 -10.93 9.91 -2.75
N LYS A 159 -10.89 8.59 -2.57
CA LYS A 159 -9.66 7.82 -2.38
C LYS A 159 -9.10 7.47 -3.75
N LEU A 160 -7.90 7.96 -4.08
CA LEU A 160 -7.27 7.70 -5.36
C LEU A 160 -5.75 7.79 -5.24
N GLY A 161 -5.04 7.03 -6.10
CA GLY A 161 -3.58 7.07 -6.18
C GLY A 161 -3.05 8.28 -6.93
N ILE A 162 -1.86 8.74 -6.52
CA ILE A 162 -0.95 9.48 -7.40
C ILE A 162 -0.12 8.41 -8.10
N ASN A 163 -0.29 8.26 -9.41
CA ASN A 163 0.39 7.23 -10.20
C ASN A 163 1.44 7.90 -11.08
N SER A 164 2.70 7.58 -10.83
CA SER A 164 3.84 8.15 -11.54
C SER A 164 5.10 7.35 -11.28
N ASP A 165 6.05 7.36 -12.21
CA ASP A 165 7.39 6.85 -11.96
C ASP A 165 8.10 7.57 -10.79
N CYS A 166 7.67 8.79 -10.45
CA CYS A 166 8.20 9.55 -9.32
C CYS A 166 7.75 9.02 -7.95
N THR A 167 6.75 8.12 -7.88
CA THR A 167 6.35 7.47 -6.63
C THR A 167 7.20 6.25 -6.30
N VAL A 168 7.92 5.70 -7.28
CA VAL A 168 8.74 4.50 -7.07
C VAL A 168 9.97 4.86 -6.24
N PHE A 169 10.16 4.21 -5.10
CA PHE A 169 11.34 4.41 -4.26
C PHE A 169 12.64 4.18 -5.03
N ASP A 170 13.65 4.97 -4.74
CA ASP A 170 15.00 4.77 -5.28
C ASP A 170 15.70 3.59 -4.60
N GLN A 171 15.39 3.38 -3.32
CA GLN A 171 15.95 2.33 -2.47
C GLN A 171 14.87 1.77 -1.55
N ILE A 172 14.87 0.46 -1.32
CA ILE A 172 14.09 -0.17 -0.26
C ILE A 172 14.96 -1.10 0.59
N LEU A 173 14.61 -1.20 1.88
CA LEU A 173 15.20 -2.17 2.79
C LEU A 173 14.08 -3.07 3.32
N LEU A 174 14.21 -4.34 3.03
CA LEU A 174 13.26 -5.39 3.39
C LEU A 174 13.85 -6.22 4.54
N ASP A 175 13.61 -5.77 5.78
CA ASP A 175 14.08 -6.43 6.98
C ASP A 175 12.92 -7.13 7.70
N PRO A 176 12.81 -8.47 7.64
CA PRO A 176 11.74 -9.21 8.28
C PRO A 176 11.67 -9.01 9.81
N GLU A 177 12.77 -8.66 10.47
CA GLU A 177 12.77 -8.40 11.91
C GLU A 177 11.89 -7.22 12.29
N LEU A 178 11.74 -6.24 11.40
CA LEU A 178 10.92 -5.05 11.66
C LEU A 178 9.41 -5.36 11.72
N THR A 179 8.99 -6.50 11.21
CA THR A 179 7.58 -6.92 11.21
C THR A 179 7.17 -7.71 12.45
N THR A 180 8.13 -8.20 13.23
CA THR A 180 7.88 -9.15 14.33
C THR A 180 7.05 -8.58 15.47
N GLY A 181 7.13 -7.27 15.71
CA GLY A 181 6.41 -6.58 16.79
C GLY A 181 4.95 -6.23 16.47
N ALA A 182 4.50 -6.40 15.24
CA ALA A 182 3.15 -6.05 14.85
C ALA A 182 2.10 -7.05 15.43
N PRO A 183 0.92 -6.56 15.86
CA PRO A 183 -0.15 -7.43 16.34
C PRO A 183 -0.52 -8.51 15.31
N ALA A 184 -0.74 -9.75 15.78
CA ALA A 184 -1.00 -10.90 14.90
C ALA A 184 -2.19 -10.67 13.95
N GLN A 185 -3.24 -10.02 14.42
CA GLN A 185 -4.41 -9.68 13.61
C GLN A 185 -4.07 -8.67 12.51
N GLN A 186 -3.28 -7.64 12.84
CA GLN A 186 -2.82 -6.65 11.84
C GLN A 186 -1.95 -7.31 10.77
N ARG A 187 -1.02 -8.18 11.19
CA ARG A 187 -0.16 -8.94 10.27
C ARG A 187 -0.97 -9.84 9.34
N PHE A 188 -2.05 -10.44 9.88
CA PHE A 188 -2.95 -11.27 9.08
C PHE A 188 -3.66 -10.42 8.01
N TYR A 189 -4.34 -9.35 8.40
CA TYR A 189 -5.10 -8.53 7.45
C TYR A 189 -4.20 -7.90 6.39
N THR A 190 -3.01 -7.42 6.78
CA THR A 190 -2.06 -6.85 5.82
C THR A 190 -1.49 -7.94 4.89
N GLY A 191 -1.16 -9.12 5.42
CA GLY A 191 -0.68 -10.23 4.59
C GLY A 191 -1.74 -10.79 3.63
N MET A 192 -3.02 -10.78 4.06
CA MET A 192 -4.14 -11.18 3.18
C MET A 192 -4.33 -10.21 2.01
N ASP A 193 -3.99 -8.94 2.18
CA ASP A 193 -3.98 -7.99 1.08
C ASP A 193 -3.09 -8.47 -0.07
N CYS A 194 -1.88 -8.95 0.23
CA CYS A 194 -1.00 -9.57 -0.78
C CYS A 194 -1.64 -10.79 -1.46
N TYR A 195 -2.26 -11.67 -0.68
CA TYR A 195 -2.95 -12.84 -1.23
C TYR A 195 -4.05 -12.43 -2.21
N ILE A 196 -4.87 -11.45 -1.82
CA ILE A 196 -5.97 -10.91 -2.64
C ILE A 196 -5.42 -10.24 -3.90
N HIS A 197 -4.36 -9.43 -3.80
CA HIS A 197 -3.65 -8.87 -4.94
C HIS A 197 -3.29 -9.94 -5.98
N CYS A 198 -2.72 -11.05 -5.51
CA CYS A 198 -2.32 -12.14 -6.40
C CYS A 198 -3.52 -12.85 -7.02
N VAL A 199 -4.59 -13.10 -6.26
CA VAL A 199 -5.81 -13.70 -6.80
C VAL A 199 -6.40 -12.81 -7.90
N GLU A 200 -6.52 -11.51 -7.65
CA GLU A 200 -7.09 -10.57 -8.63
C GLU A 200 -6.21 -10.39 -9.86
N SER A 201 -4.90 -10.28 -9.67
CA SER A 201 -3.95 -10.08 -10.75
C SER A 201 -3.82 -11.31 -11.67
N LEU A 202 -3.76 -12.51 -11.08
CA LEU A 202 -3.61 -13.77 -11.81
C LEU A 202 -4.90 -14.20 -12.55
N ASN A 203 -6.06 -13.72 -12.11
CA ASN A 203 -7.33 -13.96 -12.77
C ASN A 203 -7.76 -12.79 -13.68
N GLY A 204 -6.96 -11.74 -13.75
CA GLY A 204 -7.30 -10.52 -14.49
C GLY A 204 -7.00 -10.61 -15.99
N THR A 205 -7.72 -9.81 -16.77
CA THR A 205 -7.54 -9.70 -18.24
C THR A 205 -6.25 -8.96 -18.63
N TYR A 206 -5.62 -8.24 -17.71
CA TYR A 206 -4.34 -7.55 -17.89
C TYR A 206 -3.14 -8.46 -17.57
N LEU A 207 -3.40 -9.73 -17.25
CA LEU A 207 -2.35 -10.70 -16.95
C LEU A 207 -1.34 -10.79 -18.10
N ASN A 208 -0.07 -10.77 -17.76
CA ASN A 208 1.05 -10.90 -18.68
C ASN A 208 2.19 -11.70 -18.04
N ALA A 209 3.23 -12.01 -18.78
CA ALA A 209 4.32 -12.86 -18.30
C ALA A 209 5.03 -12.32 -17.04
N PHE A 210 5.16 -11.00 -16.89
CA PHE A 210 5.74 -10.40 -15.69
C PHE A 210 4.80 -10.57 -14.49
N ALA A 211 3.54 -10.15 -14.64
CA ALA A 211 2.55 -10.26 -13.57
C ALA A 211 2.35 -11.71 -13.13
N SER A 212 2.31 -12.67 -14.08
CA SER A 212 2.22 -14.10 -13.77
C SER A 212 3.41 -14.59 -12.96
N SER A 213 4.63 -14.32 -13.42
CA SER A 213 5.86 -14.78 -12.74
C SER A 213 5.96 -14.28 -11.29
N TYR A 214 5.62 -13.02 -11.07
CA TYR A 214 5.63 -12.43 -9.72
C TYR A 214 4.45 -12.93 -8.88
N GLY A 215 3.24 -12.94 -9.43
CA GLY A 215 2.03 -13.31 -8.72
C GLY A 215 2.00 -14.78 -8.30
N GLU A 216 2.44 -15.69 -9.16
CA GLU A 216 2.55 -17.12 -8.85
C GLU A 216 3.52 -17.36 -7.69
N LYS A 217 4.68 -16.67 -7.68
CA LYS A 217 5.63 -16.80 -6.57
C LYS A 217 5.10 -16.16 -5.28
N ALA A 218 4.41 -15.03 -5.39
CA ALA A 218 3.83 -14.37 -4.22
C ALA A 218 2.72 -15.23 -3.58
N ILE A 219 1.83 -15.84 -4.36
CA ILE A 219 0.76 -16.69 -3.83
C ILE A 219 1.30 -17.98 -3.19
N GLU A 220 2.37 -18.56 -3.77
CA GLU A 220 3.09 -19.70 -3.17
C GLU A 220 3.62 -19.32 -1.78
N LEU A 221 4.33 -18.19 -1.66
CA LEU A 221 4.88 -17.70 -0.40
C LEU A 221 3.79 -17.35 0.63
N CYS A 222 2.66 -16.77 0.20
CA CYS A 222 1.50 -16.56 1.06
C CYS A 222 0.96 -17.89 1.61
N ARG A 223 0.80 -18.89 0.76
CA ARG A 223 0.34 -20.22 1.19
C ARG A 223 1.27 -20.83 2.23
N GLU A 224 2.57 -20.83 1.99
CA GLU A 224 3.56 -21.31 2.94
C GLU A 224 3.48 -20.52 4.27
N ALA A 225 3.42 -19.19 4.21
CA ALA A 225 3.38 -18.36 5.40
C ALA A 225 2.10 -18.54 6.23
N PHE A 226 0.94 -18.76 5.59
CA PHE A 226 -0.32 -18.90 6.28
C PHE A 226 -0.66 -20.36 6.67
N PHE A 227 -0.17 -21.36 5.92
CA PHE A 227 -0.50 -22.77 6.21
C PHE A 227 0.60 -23.53 6.92
N ASP A 228 1.89 -23.26 6.70
CA ASP A 228 2.95 -24.16 7.21
C ASP A 228 3.39 -23.86 8.65
N GLY A 229 3.15 -22.64 9.15
CA GLY A 229 3.60 -22.25 10.50
C GLY A 229 5.13 -22.20 10.65
N SER A 230 5.85 -22.01 9.56
CA SER A 230 7.30 -22.00 9.48
C SER A 230 7.93 -20.84 10.26
N PRO A 231 9.12 -21.02 10.87
CA PRO A 231 9.84 -19.95 11.58
C PRO A 231 10.28 -18.81 10.67
N ASP A 232 10.38 -19.03 9.35
CA ASP A 232 10.69 -18.02 8.32
C ASP A 232 9.44 -17.35 7.72
N ARG A 233 8.31 -17.44 8.41
CA ARG A 233 7.03 -16.86 7.97
C ARG A 233 7.14 -15.39 7.60
N ASP A 234 7.87 -14.60 8.39
CA ASP A 234 7.99 -13.16 8.16
C ASP A 234 8.84 -12.84 6.94
N ASP A 235 9.89 -13.63 6.71
CA ASP A 235 10.71 -13.55 5.48
C ASP A 235 9.85 -13.86 4.25
N LYS A 236 9.04 -14.91 4.31
CA LYS A 236 8.13 -15.31 3.23
C LYS A 236 7.08 -14.24 2.95
N LEU A 237 6.43 -13.69 3.99
CA LEU A 237 5.43 -12.64 3.82
C LEU A 237 6.03 -11.36 3.26
N MET A 238 7.24 -10.99 3.68
CA MET A 238 7.92 -9.81 3.15
C MET A 238 8.24 -9.97 1.66
N MET A 239 8.75 -11.12 1.26
CA MET A 239 8.98 -11.41 -0.15
C MET A 239 7.67 -11.57 -0.93
N ALA A 240 6.63 -12.13 -0.32
CA ALA A 240 5.30 -12.18 -0.94
C ALA A 240 4.76 -10.77 -1.21
N SER A 241 4.87 -9.84 -0.25
CA SER A 241 4.49 -8.43 -0.41
C SER A 241 5.21 -7.79 -1.59
N TYR A 242 6.53 -7.95 -1.65
CA TYR A 242 7.35 -7.46 -2.76
C TYR A 242 6.89 -8.02 -4.11
N PHE A 243 6.76 -9.34 -4.24
CA PHE A 243 6.35 -9.97 -5.50
C PHE A 243 4.90 -9.68 -5.85
N GLY A 244 3.98 -9.68 -4.86
CA GLY A 244 2.58 -9.32 -5.07
C GLY A 244 2.42 -7.88 -5.55
N GLY A 245 3.15 -6.94 -4.93
CA GLY A 245 3.22 -5.55 -5.39
C GLY A 245 3.74 -5.41 -6.82
N MET A 246 4.76 -6.19 -7.20
CA MET A 246 5.25 -6.23 -8.58
C MET A 246 4.21 -6.83 -9.53
N SER A 247 3.48 -7.86 -9.12
CA SER A 247 2.43 -8.47 -9.94
C SER A 247 1.35 -7.45 -10.30
N ILE A 248 0.80 -6.74 -9.33
CA ILE A 248 -0.23 -5.72 -9.59
C ILE A 248 0.32 -4.47 -10.30
N ALA A 249 1.60 -4.15 -10.14
CA ALA A 249 2.24 -3.08 -10.89
C ALA A 249 2.29 -3.38 -12.40
N TYR A 250 2.50 -4.64 -12.79
CA TYR A 250 2.50 -5.07 -14.18
C TYR A 250 1.12 -5.47 -14.72
N SER A 251 0.11 -5.59 -13.85
CA SER A 251 -1.27 -5.87 -14.21
C SER A 251 -2.23 -4.86 -13.56
N GLN A 252 -3.14 -5.32 -12.74
CA GLN A 252 -4.04 -4.49 -11.92
C GLN A 252 -4.70 -5.37 -10.85
N VAL A 253 -5.22 -4.76 -9.81
CA VAL A 253 -6.21 -5.35 -8.89
C VAL A 253 -7.60 -5.40 -9.53
N GLY A 254 -8.61 -5.91 -8.84
CA GLY A 254 -9.93 -6.16 -9.44
C GLY A 254 -11.11 -5.75 -8.55
N ILE A 255 -12.11 -6.63 -8.49
CA ILE A 255 -13.43 -6.38 -7.87
C ILE A 255 -13.31 -6.07 -6.39
N CYS A 256 -12.48 -6.84 -5.67
CA CYS A 256 -12.30 -6.66 -4.23
C CYS A 256 -11.84 -5.24 -3.91
N HIS A 257 -10.79 -4.77 -4.60
CA HIS A 257 -10.26 -3.42 -4.40
C HIS A 257 -11.22 -2.34 -4.86
N ALA A 258 -11.98 -2.56 -5.94
CA ALA A 258 -13.01 -1.62 -6.38
C ALA A 258 -14.08 -1.39 -5.29
N LEU A 259 -14.48 -2.44 -4.58
CA LEU A 259 -15.46 -2.35 -3.50
C LEU A 259 -14.85 -1.83 -2.18
N SER A 260 -13.68 -2.32 -1.81
CA SER A 260 -13.05 -1.98 -0.52
C SER A 260 -12.69 -0.49 -0.37
N TYR A 261 -12.47 0.22 -1.47
CA TYR A 261 -12.21 1.66 -1.43
C TYR A 261 -13.41 2.45 -0.88
N GLY A 262 -14.64 2.01 -1.22
CA GLY A 262 -15.86 2.57 -0.64
C GLY A 262 -15.94 2.34 0.88
N LEU A 263 -15.61 1.13 1.36
CA LEU A 263 -15.55 0.79 2.78
C LEU A 263 -14.54 1.66 3.53
N SER A 264 -13.35 1.84 2.96
CA SER A 264 -12.32 2.70 3.57
C SER A 264 -12.72 4.16 3.61
N PHE A 265 -13.19 4.71 2.50
CA PHE A 265 -13.45 6.14 2.37
C PHE A 265 -14.68 6.59 3.17
N VAL A 266 -15.77 5.81 3.13
CA VAL A 266 -17.06 6.20 3.74
C VAL A 266 -17.18 5.75 5.18
N LEU A 267 -16.66 4.55 5.51
CA LEU A 267 -16.79 3.96 6.84
C LEU A 267 -15.51 4.05 7.69
N GLY A 268 -14.40 4.50 7.11
CA GLY A 268 -13.11 4.56 7.81
C GLY A 268 -12.51 3.18 8.12
N ILE A 269 -12.94 2.13 7.43
CA ILE A 269 -12.40 0.78 7.62
C ILE A 269 -11.00 0.72 7.02
N HIS A 270 -10.02 0.26 7.80
CA HIS A 270 -8.64 0.07 7.31
C HIS A 270 -8.58 -0.85 6.10
N HIS A 271 -7.72 -0.53 5.15
CA HIS A 271 -7.64 -1.16 3.83
C HIS A 271 -7.60 -2.70 3.87
N GLY A 272 -6.68 -3.29 4.62
CA GLY A 272 -6.58 -4.76 4.71
C GLY A 272 -7.82 -5.43 5.31
N ILE A 273 -8.49 -4.77 6.27
CA ILE A 273 -9.76 -5.26 6.85
C ILE A 273 -10.86 -5.14 5.79
N GLY A 274 -10.97 -4.00 5.11
CA GLY A 274 -11.94 -3.76 4.05
C GLY A 274 -11.80 -4.76 2.89
N ASN A 275 -10.56 -5.09 2.51
CA ASN A 275 -10.30 -6.12 1.51
C ASN A 275 -10.75 -7.50 1.97
N CYS A 276 -10.50 -7.89 3.22
CA CYS A 276 -10.98 -9.18 3.75
C CYS A 276 -12.50 -9.26 3.80
N ILE A 277 -13.19 -8.15 4.18
CA ILE A 277 -14.66 -8.09 4.19
C ILE A 277 -15.20 -8.25 2.77
N ALA A 278 -14.68 -7.47 1.82
CA ALA A 278 -15.14 -7.51 0.44
C ALA A 278 -14.85 -8.87 -0.21
N PHE A 279 -13.65 -9.41 -0.01
CA PHE A 279 -13.22 -10.64 -0.65
C PHE A 279 -14.03 -11.85 -0.21
N ASP A 280 -14.43 -11.91 1.07
CA ASP A 280 -15.28 -12.99 1.59
C ASP A 280 -16.64 -13.11 0.89
N CYS A 281 -17.11 -12.03 0.26
CA CYS A 281 -18.37 -11.98 -0.49
C CYS A 281 -18.22 -12.26 -2.00
N LEU A 282 -17.00 -12.54 -2.50
CA LEU A 282 -16.69 -12.64 -3.93
C LEU A 282 -16.53 -14.08 -4.44
N ASP A 283 -17.17 -15.05 -3.80
CA ASP A 283 -17.16 -16.46 -4.20
C ASP A 283 -17.70 -16.72 -5.62
N GLU A 284 -18.60 -15.84 -6.14
CA GLU A 284 -19.08 -15.87 -7.51
C GLU A 284 -17.96 -15.57 -8.53
N TYR A 285 -17.00 -14.70 -8.17
CA TYR A 285 -15.94 -14.21 -9.07
C TYR A 285 -14.60 -14.94 -8.87
N TYR A 286 -14.29 -15.31 -7.62
CA TYR A 286 -13.02 -15.95 -7.25
C TYR A 286 -13.24 -17.19 -6.37
N PRO A 287 -13.97 -18.23 -6.87
CA PRO A 287 -14.44 -19.33 -6.01
C PRO A 287 -13.31 -20.10 -5.31
N GLU A 288 -12.20 -20.33 -5.98
CA GLU A 288 -11.06 -21.04 -5.39
C GLU A 288 -10.30 -20.15 -4.41
N GLY A 289 -10.06 -18.89 -4.79
CA GLY A 289 -9.38 -17.92 -3.94
C GLY A 289 -10.14 -17.65 -2.64
N VAL A 290 -11.46 -17.45 -2.70
CA VAL A 290 -12.30 -17.22 -1.52
C VAL A 290 -12.34 -18.45 -0.61
N ARG A 291 -12.43 -19.65 -1.18
CA ARG A 291 -12.39 -20.90 -0.39
C ARG A 291 -11.07 -21.04 0.37
N GLU A 292 -9.93 -20.79 -0.30
CA GLU A 292 -8.61 -20.84 0.33
C GLU A 292 -8.43 -19.75 1.39
N PHE A 293 -8.86 -18.53 1.09
CA PHE A 293 -8.89 -17.41 2.03
C PHE A 293 -9.67 -17.76 3.32
N ARG A 294 -10.86 -18.35 3.20
CA ARG A 294 -11.66 -18.80 4.36
C ARG A 294 -10.93 -19.85 5.19
N SER A 295 -10.20 -20.77 4.54
CA SER A 295 -9.37 -21.77 5.26
C SER A 295 -8.21 -21.12 6.00
N MET A 296 -7.60 -20.07 5.46
CA MET A 296 -6.57 -19.31 6.16
C MET A 296 -7.14 -18.54 7.36
N MET A 297 -8.32 -17.91 7.21
CA MET A 297 -9.02 -17.24 8.31
C MET A 297 -9.33 -18.22 9.46
N GLU A 298 -9.87 -19.39 9.13
CA GLU A 298 -10.19 -20.42 10.11
C GLU A 298 -8.93 -20.88 10.87
N LYS A 299 -7.86 -21.18 10.15
CA LYS A 299 -6.58 -21.60 10.74
C LYS A 299 -6.00 -20.58 11.71
N HIS A 300 -6.14 -19.30 11.42
CA HIS A 300 -5.63 -18.21 12.24
C HIS A 300 -6.66 -17.67 13.25
N ALA A 301 -7.84 -18.29 13.35
CA ALA A 301 -8.95 -17.84 14.20
C ALA A 301 -9.32 -16.36 13.98
N ILE A 302 -9.21 -15.88 12.75
CA ILE A 302 -9.56 -14.50 12.35
C ILE A 302 -11.00 -14.48 11.83
N LYS A 303 -11.75 -13.50 12.30
CA LYS A 303 -13.11 -13.23 11.84
C LYS A 303 -13.19 -11.76 11.46
N PRO A 304 -13.29 -11.43 10.17
CA PRO A 304 -13.54 -10.06 9.74
C PRO A 304 -14.84 -9.53 10.36
N PRO A 305 -14.96 -8.21 10.57
CA PRO A 305 -16.23 -7.62 10.91
C PRO A 305 -17.32 -8.02 9.91
N GLN A 306 -18.51 -8.35 10.42
CA GLN A 306 -19.67 -8.73 9.60
C GLN A 306 -20.77 -7.70 9.75
N ASN A 307 -21.66 -7.62 8.76
CA ASN A 307 -22.78 -6.70 8.73
C ASN A 307 -22.32 -5.24 8.91
N VAL A 308 -21.18 -4.88 8.32
CA VAL A 308 -20.59 -3.54 8.47
C VAL A 308 -21.46 -2.44 7.87
N LEU A 309 -22.42 -2.81 7.02
CA LEU A 309 -23.41 -1.91 6.41
C LEU A 309 -24.79 -1.95 7.09
N ALA A 310 -24.93 -2.64 8.22
CA ALA A 310 -26.18 -2.70 8.94
C ALA A 310 -26.59 -1.28 9.40
N GLY A 311 -27.74 -0.80 8.88
CA GLY A 311 -28.26 0.51 9.20
C GLY A 311 -27.54 1.68 8.51
N ILE A 312 -26.75 1.42 7.48
CA ILE A 312 -26.15 2.50 6.66
C ILE A 312 -27.26 3.35 6.03
N ASP A 313 -27.06 4.66 6.05
CA ASP A 313 -27.94 5.55 5.33
C ASP A 313 -27.75 5.43 3.81
N SER A 314 -28.81 5.76 3.06
CA SER A 314 -28.82 5.62 1.60
C SER A 314 -27.81 6.50 0.89
N GLU A 315 -27.50 7.70 1.42
CA GLU A 315 -26.56 8.65 0.83
C GLU A 315 -25.13 8.10 0.91
N LYS A 316 -24.74 7.54 2.06
CA LYS A 316 -23.45 6.87 2.22
C LYS A 316 -23.29 5.67 1.30
N LEU A 317 -24.34 4.84 1.18
CA LEU A 317 -24.31 3.70 0.28
C LEU A 317 -24.16 4.12 -1.19
N GLU A 318 -24.91 5.16 -1.62
CA GLU A 318 -24.76 5.69 -2.97
C GLU A 318 -23.35 6.27 -3.20
N THR A 319 -22.77 6.95 -2.21
CA THR A 319 -21.36 7.43 -2.29
C THR A 319 -20.39 6.28 -2.48
N MET A 320 -20.55 5.15 -1.77
CA MET A 320 -19.72 3.96 -1.93
C MET A 320 -19.85 3.37 -3.35
N ILE A 321 -21.07 3.33 -3.88
CA ILE A 321 -21.34 2.84 -5.24
C ILE A 321 -20.66 3.75 -6.28
N ASP A 322 -20.73 5.07 -6.10
CA ASP A 322 -20.08 6.03 -6.99
C ASP A 322 -18.56 5.87 -6.98
N ILE A 323 -17.96 5.70 -5.79
CA ILE A 323 -16.53 5.44 -5.65
C ILE A 323 -16.13 4.16 -6.39
N ALA A 324 -16.90 3.09 -6.24
CA ALA A 324 -16.60 1.83 -6.92
C ALA A 324 -16.70 1.96 -8.45
N LEU A 325 -17.72 2.65 -8.96
CA LEU A 325 -17.96 2.78 -10.40
C LEU A 325 -16.86 3.58 -11.13
N VAL A 326 -16.25 4.57 -10.49
CA VAL A 326 -15.19 5.36 -11.15
C VAL A 326 -13.86 4.61 -11.27
N LEU A 327 -13.72 3.46 -10.62
CA LEU A 327 -12.53 2.62 -10.68
C LEU A 327 -12.55 1.68 -11.90
N GLU A 328 -12.88 2.22 -13.08
CA GLU A 328 -13.04 1.47 -14.33
C GLU A 328 -11.90 0.48 -14.64
N PRO A 329 -10.60 0.84 -14.48
CA PRO A 329 -9.53 -0.11 -14.78
C PRO A 329 -9.54 -1.38 -13.93
N LEU A 330 -10.09 -1.35 -12.72
CA LEU A 330 -10.20 -2.50 -11.83
C LEU A 330 -11.28 -3.47 -12.32
N TRP A 331 -12.41 -2.91 -12.72
CA TRP A 331 -13.51 -3.67 -13.32
C TRP A 331 -13.12 -4.29 -14.67
N GLU A 332 -12.42 -3.51 -15.50
CA GLU A 332 -11.95 -3.97 -16.79
C GLU A 332 -10.91 -5.09 -16.64
N ASN A 333 -10.00 -4.98 -15.67
CA ASN A 333 -9.07 -6.07 -15.37
C ASN A 333 -9.83 -7.35 -14.96
N ALA A 334 -10.78 -7.25 -14.06
CA ALA A 334 -11.51 -8.41 -13.55
C ALA A 334 -12.45 -9.07 -14.56
N LEU A 335 -13.15 -8.27 -15.38
CA LEU A 335 -14.30 -8.72 -16.18
C LEU A 335 -14.17 -8.45 -17.68
N GLY A 336 -13.08 -7.78 -18.09
CA GLY A 336 -12.85 -7.39 -19.48
C GLY A 336 -13.59 -6.11 -19.90
N PRO A 337 -13.47 -5.71 -21.17
CA PRO A 337 -13.96 -4.41 -21.66
C PRO A 337 -15.50 -4.25 -21.60
N GLU A 338 -16.23 -5.35 -21.54
CA GLU A 338 -17.69 -5.35 -21.46
C GLU A 338 -18.22 -5.31 -20.01
N TRP A 339 -17.38 -5.05 -19.02
CA TRP A 339 -17.72 -5.08 -17.60
C TRP A 339 -18.96 -4.24 -17.24
N LYS A 340 -19.22 -3.13 -17.95
CA LYS A 340 -20.40 -2.25 -17.74
C LYS A 340 -21.74 -2.94 -18.01
N ARG A 341 -21.73 -4.08 -18.73
CA ARG A 341 -22.93 -4.92 -18.93
C ARG A 341 -23.19 -5.86 -17.75
N ILE A 342 -22.15 -6.16 -16.97
CA ILE A 342 -22.20 -7.08 -15.83
C ILE A 342 -22.39 -6.31 -14.54
N ILE A 343 -21.64 -5.22 -14.37
CA ILE A 343 -21.60 -4.41 -13.16
C ILE A 343 -22.46 -3.17 -13.36
N THR A 344 -23.65 -3.21 -12.78
CA THR A 344 -24.56 -2.07 -12.67
C THR A 344 -24.53 -1.51 -11.25
N ARG A 345 -25.13 -0.35 -11.02
CA ARG A 345 -25.30 0.22 -9.66
C ARG A 345 -26.01 -0.79 -8.73
N GLU A 346 -27.02 -1.46 -9.24
CA GLU A 346 -27.79 -2.46 -8.49
C GLU A 346 -26.92 -3.66 -8.11
N LYS A 347 -26.04 -4.13 -9.03
CA LYS A 347 -25.11 -5.23 -8.72
C LYS A 347 -24.08 -4.83 -7.66
N ILE A 348 -23.53 -3.63 -7.73
CA ILE A 348 -22.61 -3.11 -6.69
C ILE A 348 -23.35 -3.00 -5.36
N LYS A 349 -24.57 -2.47 -5.36
CA LYS A 349 -25.41 -2.39 -4.16
C LYS A 349 -25.66 -3.77 -3.55
N GLU A 350 -26.00 -4.77 -4.37
CA GLU A 350 -26.18 -6.16 -3.94
C GLU A 350 -24.90 -6.69 -3.24
N LEU A 351 -23.74 -6.47 -3.86
CA LEU A 351 -22.46 -6.91 -3.30
C LEU A 351 -22.18 -6.23 -1.95
N TYR A 352 -22.38 -4.92 -1.84
CA TYR A 352 -22.22 -4.22 -0.57
C TYR A 352 -23.17 -4.74 0.51
N LEU A 353 -24.43 -5.00 0.19
CA LEU A 353 -25.41 -5.48 1.17
C LEU A 353 -25.14 -6.91 1.69
N ARG A 354 -24.18 -7.63 1.10
CA ARG A 354 -23.69 -8.93 1.59
C ARG A 354 -22.57 -8.77 2.64
N MET A 355 -22.02 -7.58 2.81
CA MET A 355 -20.92 -7.25 3.73
C MET A 355 -21.48 -6.74 5.06
#